data_ec5b4a08917ae3f709228623232942de
#
_entry.id   ec5b4a08917ae3f709228623232942de
#
_cell.length_a   1.000
_cell.length_b   1.000
_cell.length_c   1.000
_cell.angle_alpha   90.00
_cell.angle_beta   90.00
_cell.angle_gamma   90.00
#
_symmetry.space_group_name_H-M   'P 1'
#
loop_
_entity.id
_entity.type
_entity.pdbx_description
1 polymer ?
#
loop_
_entity_poly.entity_id
_entity_poly.type
_entity_poly.pdbx_seq_one_letter_code
_entity_poly.pdbx_strand_id
1 'polypeptide(L)'
;ELLSAHPALLQAAWELQSRSRFDFSPLDPARVRGLYGAEIRLSASKLDKFSACKYQYFLQYGLKSEPWKQARFDAPVFGTFVHYVLEQTVRDVMARGGFSAVGETELAAIAESHIRVYAETWLPDMSSRGERFAYLFDRSRREVREIVADVGRELRNSDFQPVDTELSFMRGGALPPVEVLGQKGNSLITGFVDRVDLLDAGNAAYYRVIDYKTGRKEFDYASILEGEGLQMLI
;
A
#
# COMPACT_ATOMS: atom_id res chain seq x y z
N GLU A 1 31.31 29.85 -32.66
CA GLU A 1 31.79 31.21 -33.02
C GLU A 1 31.14 32.29 -32.13
N LEU A 2 29.83 32.35 -31.90
CA LEU A 2 29.20 33.39 -31.04
C LEU A 2 29.69 33.35 -29.57
N LEU A 3 29.90 32.17 -29.00
CA LEU A 3 30.40 32.02 -27.62
C LEU A 3 31.88 32.36 -27.46
N SER A 4 32.69 32.17 -28.51
CA SER A 4 34.14 32.51 -28.47
C SER A 4 34.39 33.99 -28.43
N ALA A 5 33.45 34.82 -28.90
CA ALA A 5 33.53 36.28 -28.79
C ALA A 5 33.18 36.84 -27.40
N HIS A 6 32.65 35.99 -26.49
CA HIS A 6 32.27 36.40 -25.11
C HIS A 6 32.85 35.43 -24.05
N PRO A 7 34.09 35.65 -23.60
CA PRO A 7 34.78 34.75 -22.70
C PRO A 7 34.01 34.43 -21.42
N ALA A 8 33.30 35.40 -20.84
CA ALA A 8 32.49 35.22 -19.64
C ALA A 8 31.29 34.26 -19.88
N LEU A 9 30.67 34.34 -21.06
CA LEU A 9 29.58 33.41 -21.40
C LEU A 9 30.10 31.99 -21.69
N LEU A 10 31.27 31.90 -22.32
CA LEU A 10 31.95 30.62 -22.55
C LEU A 10 32.28 29.97 -21.20
N GLN A 11 32.84 30.71 -20.26
CA GLN A 11 33.14 30.19 -18.93
C GLN A 11 31.90 29.74 -18.18
N ALA A 12 30.82 30.54 -18.19
CA ALA A 12 29.55 30.16 -17.59
C ALA A 12 28.91 28.89 -18.25
N ALA A 13 29.03 28.73 -19.57
CA ALA A 13 28.61 27.53 -20.26
C ALA A 13 29.42 26.29 -19.88
N TRP A 14 30.73 26.43 -19.73
CA TRP A 14 31.61 25.36 -19.23
C TRP A 14 31.31 24.99 -17.77
N GLU A 15 31.05 25.95 -16.92
CA GLU A 15 30.64 25.69 -15.53
C GLU A 15 29.29 24.95 -15.45
N LEU A 16 28.29 25.35 -16.25
CA LEU A 16 27.03 24.66 -16.37
C LEU A 16 27.20 23.22 -16.88
N GLN A 17 28.04 23.02 -17.91
CA GLN A 17 28.33 21.71 -18.45
C GLN A 17 29.11 20.83 -17.45
N SER A 18 30.03 21.40 -16.70
CA SER A 18 30.78 20.67 -15.66
C SER A 18 29.87 20.27 -14.50
N ARG A 19 28.92 21.15 -14.10
CA ARG A 19 27.91 20.86 -13.07
C ARG A 19 26.92 19.77 -13.50
N SER A 20 26.71 19.56 -14.81
CA SER A 20 25.87 18.48 -15.31
C SER A 20 26.58 17.11 -15.38
N ARG A 21 27.90 17.06 -15.15
CA ARG A 21 28.63 15.79 -14.97
C ARG A 21 28.43 15.31 -13.54
N PHE A 22 27.44 14.44 -13.38
CA PHE A 22 27.24 13.73 -12.10
C PHE A 22 28.42 12.79 -11.87
N ASP A 23 29.16 13.00 -10.81
CA ASP A 23 30.10 12.00 -10.29
C ASP A 23 29.27 10.99 -9.48
N PHE A 24 29.10 9.80 -10.04
CA PHE A 24 28.40 8.69 -9.41
C PHE A 24 29.29 7.96 -8.39
N SER A 25 29.96 8.68 -7.51
CA SER A 25 30.67 8.06 -6.41
C SER A 25 29.67 7.39 -5.45
N PRO A 26 29.99 6.21 -4.91
CA PRO A 26 29.17 5.58 -3.88
C PRO A 26 29.02 6.50 -2.67
N LEU A 27 27.83 6.53 -2.10
CA LEU A 27 27.59 7.24 -0.84
C LEU A 27 28.42 6.62 0.28
N ASP A 28 28.95 7.46 1.18
CA ASP A 28 29.63 7.01 2.39
C ASP A 28 28.72 6.06 3.19
N PRO A 29 29.20 4.85 3.56
CA PRO A 29 28.43 3.89 4.34
C PRO A 29 27.87 4.43 5.66
N ALA A 30 28.56 5.36 6.33
CA ALA A 30 28.06 5.99 7.55
C ALA A 30 26.83 6.87 7.27
N ARG A 31 26.85 7.62 6.16
CA ARG A 31 25.70 8.42 5.72
C ARG A 31 24.52 7.53 5.32
N VAL A 32 24.77 6.43 4.62
CA VAL A 32 23.73 5.45 4.26
C VAL A 32 23.07 4.88 5.52
N ARG A 33 23.85 4.52 6.53
CA ARG A 33 23.31 4.07 7.83
C ARG A 33 22.51 5.15 8.53
N GLY A 34 22.91 6.41 8.44
CA GLY A 34 22.16 7.54 8.99
C GLY A 34 20.79 7.72 8.32
N LEU A 35 20.69 7.48 7.02
CA LEU A 35 19.46 7.62 6.24
C LEU A 35 18.48 6.42 6.43
N TYR A 36 18.99 5.20 6.40
CA TYR A 36 18.17 3.98 6.35
C TYR A 36 18.18 3.17 7.65
N GLY A 37 19.03 3.55 8.61
CA GLY A 37 19.22 2.80 9.85
C GLY A 37 20.24 1.67 9.72
N ALA A 38 20.52 1.00 10.84
CA ALA A 38 21.44 -0.14 10.89
C ALA A 38 20.81 -1.43 10.32
N GLU A 39 19.48 -1.51 10.33
CA GLU A 39 18.69 -2.64 9.85
C GLU A 39 17.78 -2.16 8.73
N ILE A 40 17.88 -2.77 7.57
CA ILE A 40 17.06 -2.42 6.41
C ILE A 40 15.71 -3.13 6.54
N ARG A 41 14.64 -2.33 6.66
CA ARG A 41 13.26 -2.81 6.67
C ARG A 41 12.61 -2.54 5.32
N LEU A 42 12.24 -3.60 4.65
CA LEU A 42 11.65 -3.58 3.32
C LEU A 42 10.14 -3.91 3.41
N SER A 43 9.38 -3.37 2.49
CA SER A 43 8.02 -3.81 2.17
C SER A 43 7.93 -3.99 0.66
N ALA A 44 6.90 -4.68 0.18
CA ALA A 44 6.67 -4.85 -1.26
C ALA A 44 6.70 -3.50 -1.99
N SER A 45 6.00 -2.49 -1.47
CA SER A 45 5.99 -1.13 -2.05
C SER A 45 7.37 -0.47 -2.08
N LYS A 46 8.23 -0.73 -1.07
CA LYS A 46 9.60 -0.20 -1.06
C LYS A 46 10.46 -0.88 -2.11
N LEU A 47 10.31 -2.20 -2.29
CA LEU A 47 11.01 -2.95 -3.30
C LEU A 47 10.61 -2.49 -4.70
N ASP A 48 9.32 -2.40 -4.98
CA ASP A 48 8.79 -1.89 -6.25
C ASP A 48 9.36 -0.51 -6.59
N LYS A 49 9.37 0.42 -5.61
CA LYS A 49 9.93 1.76 -5.82
C LYS A 49 11.43 1.77 -6.04
N PHE A 50 12.16 0.88 -5.37
CA PHE A 50 13.60 0.75 -5.56
C PHE A 50 13.93 0.22 -6.96
N SER A 51 13.17 -0.77 -7.44
CA SER A 51 13.34 -1.34 -8.79
C SER A 51 12.98 -0.32 -9.86
N ALA A 52 11.82 0.34 -9.73
CA ALA A 52 11.36 1.32 -10.71
C ALA A 52 12.25 2.57 -10.78
N CYS A 53 12.67 3.13 -9.65
CA CYS A 53 13.52 4.33 -9.63
C CYS A 53 14.26 4.50 -8.29
N LYS A 54 15.57 4.24 -8.29
CA LYS A 54 16.44 4.40 -7.11
C LYS A 54 16.47 5.83 -6.57
N TYR A 55 16.33 6.84 -7.43
CA TYR A 55 16.27 8.25 -7.02
C TYR A 55 14.96 8.57 -6.28
N GLN A 56 13.83 8.09 -6.79
CA GLN A 56 12.54 8.23 -6.10
C GLN A 56 12.57 7.51 -4.74
N TYR A 57 13.15 6.32 -4.68
CA TYR A 57 13.35 5.59 -3.42
C TYR A 57 14.19 6.40 -2.43
N PHE A 58 15.30 6.99 -2.88
CA PHE A 58 16.15 7.84 -2.05
C PHE A 58 15.41 9.06 -1.50
N LEU A 59 14.68 9.78 -2.34
CA LEU A 59 13.89 10.93 -1.90
C LEU A 59 12.85 10.53 -0.86
N GLN A 60 12.09 9.48 -1.13
CA GLN A 60 10.95 9.09 -0.30
C GLN A 60 11.36 8.40 1.00
N TYR A 61 12.33 7.49 0.96
CA TYR A 61 12.69 6.65 2.11
C TYR A 61 14.01 7.03 2.77
N GLY A 62 14.94 7.63 2.04
CA GLY A 62 16.17 8.18 2.58
C GLY A 62 15.95 9.57 3.16
N LEU A 63 15.52 10.52 2.37
CA LEU A 63 15.28 11.89 2.80
C LEU A 63 13.92 12.12 3.44
N LYS A 64 13.00 11.15 3.36
CA LYS A 64 11.62 11.23 3.86
C LYS A 64 10.85 12.43 3.30
N SER A 65 11.13 12.78 2.03
CA SER A 65 10.45 13.85 1.34
C SER A 65 9.03 13.42 0.99
N GLU A 66 8.05 14.19 1.43
CA GLU A 66 6.65 13.97 1.07
C GLU A 66 6.17 15.03 0.09
N PRO A 67 5.47 14.65 -0.98
CA PRO A 67 4.84 15.63 -1.85
C PRO A 67 3.74 16.37 -1.09
N TRP A 68 3.54 17.64 -1.43
CA TRP A 68 2.42 18.41 -0.88
C TRP A 68 1.11 17.71 -1.19
N LYS A 69 0.43 17.22 -0.15
CA LYS A 69 -0.89 16.59 -0.28
C LYS A 69 -1.97 17.66 -0.23
N GLN A 70 -2.68 17.86 -1.32
CA GLN A 70 -3.94 18.61 -1.28
C GLN A 70 -5.02 17.70 -0.69
N ALA A 71 -5.87 18.25 0.18
CA ALA A 71 -7.03 17.54 0.73
C ALA A 71 -8.05 17.28 -0.41
N ARG A 72 -7.89 16.14 -1.09
CA ARG A 72 -8.78 15.68 -2.17
C ARG A 72 -9.25 14.26 -1.84
N PHE A 73 -10.48 13.95 -2.22
CA PHE A 73 -10.94 12.57 -2.22
C PHE A 73 -10.47 11.93 -3.53
N ASP A 74 -9.26 11.41 -3.50
CA ASP A 74 -8.58 10.77 -4.65
C ASP A 74 -8.51 9.25 -4.48
N ALA A 75 -7.95 8.56 -5.46
CA ALA A 75 -7.85 7.10 -5.47
C ALA A 75 -7.17 6.51 -4.21
N PRO A 76 -6.08 7.08 -3.64
CA PRO A 76 -5.51 6.59 -2.39
C PRO A 76 -6.46 6.71 -1.19
N VAL A 77 -7.20 7.81 -1.07
CA VAL A 77 -8.21 8.00 0.01
C VAL A 77 -9.35 7.01 -0.16
N PHE A 78 -9.82 6.80 -1.38
CA PHE A 78 -10.82 5.77 -1.68
C PHE A 78 -10.32 4.37 -1.31
N GLY A 79 -9.07 4.03 -1.67
CA GLY A 79 -8.45 2.75 -1.30
C GLY A 79 -8.47 2.54 0.22
N THR A 80 -7.98 3.50 1.00
CA THR A 80 -7.98 3.43 2.47
C THR A 80 -9.40 3.28 3.04
N PHE A 81 -10.38 3.95 2.47
CA PHE A 81 -11.78 3.83 2.88
C PHE A 81 -12.34 2.41 2.63
N VAL A 82 -12.09 1.85 1.45
CA VAL A 82 -12.53 0.48 1.09
C VAL A 82 -11.90 -0.54 2.03
N HIS A 83 -10.56 -0.48 2.24
CA HIS A 83 -9.84 -1.39 3.13
C HIS A 83 -10.39 -1.33 4.54
N TYR A 84 -10.60 -0.13 5.09
CA TYR A 84 -11.16 0.04 6.42
C TYR A 84 -12.55 -0.59 6.56
N VAL A 85 -13.46 -0.32 5.61
CA VAL A 85 -14.81 -0.85 5.70
C VAL A 85 -14.83 -2.38 5.57
N LEU A 86 -14.02 -2.93 4.65
CA LEU A 86 -13.90 -4.39 4.49
C LEU A 86 -13.31 -5.04 5.73
N GLU A 87 -12.18 -4.53 6.26
CA GLU A 87 -11.55 -5.02 7.47
C GLU A 87 -12.53 -5.09 8.65
N GLN A 88 -13.17 -3.96 8.97
CA GLN A 88 -14.06 -3.87 10.11
C GLN A 88 -15.32 -4.73 9.93
N THR A 89 -15.87 -4.77 8.71
CA THR A 89 -17.04 -5.60 8.40
C THR A 89 -16.72 -7.09 8.55
N VAL A 90 -15.58 -7.55 8.00
CA VAL A 90 -15.16 -8.95 8.10
C VAL A 90 -14.92 -9.33 9.57
N ARG A 91 -14.25 -8.48 10.35
CA ARG A 91 -14.06 -8.71 11.80
C ARG A 91 -15.37 -8.89 12.55
N ASP A 92 -16.32 -7.99 12.32
CA ASP A 92 -17.63 -8.07 12.99
C ASP A 92 -18.41 -9.32 12.59
N VAL A 93 -18.35 -9.72 11.33
CA VAL A 93 -18.98 -10.95 10.83
C VAL A 93 -18.31 -12.18 11.45
N MET A 94 -16.98 -12.22 11.51
CA MET A 94 -16.25 -13.31 12.18
C MET A 94 -16.64 -13.43 13.65
N ALA A 95 -16.73 -12.31 14.37
CA ALA A 95 -17.14 -12.29 15.79
C ALA A 95 -18.58 -12.77 16.00
N ARG A 96 -19.44 -12.74 14.97
CA ARG A 96 -20.83 -13.20 14.99
C ARG A 96 -21.03 -14.64 14.50
N GLY A 97 -19.96 -15.37 14.28
CA GLY A 97 -20.00 -16.77 13.83
C GLY A 97 -19.81 -16.98 12.33
N GLY A 98 -19.33 -15.95 11.62
CA GLY A 98 -18.93 -16.03 10.22
C GLY A 98 -20.03 -15.71 9.22
N PHE A 99 -19.70 -15.78 7.95
CA PHE A 99 -20.56 -15.34 6.83
C PHE A 99 -21.79 -16.25 6.61
N SER A 100 -21.77 -17.50 7.07
CA SER A 100 -22.93 -18.39 7.06
C SER A 100 -23.98 -18.01 8.11
N ALA A 101 -23.59 -17.37 9.21
CA ALA A 101 -24.46 -16.94 10.29
C ALA A 101 -25.10 -15.56 10.04
N VAL A 102 -24.47 -14.72 9.21
CA VAL A 102 -24.89 -13.33 8.95
C VAL A 102 -25.57 -13.23 7.59
N GLY A 103 -26.85 -12.85 7.59
CA GLY A 103 -27.62 -12.62 6.37
C GLY A 103 -27.23 -11.34 5.62
N GLU A 104 -27.72 -11.19 4.38
CA GLU A 104 -27.36 -10.05 3.52
C GLU A 104 -27.78 -8.70 4.10
N THR A 105 -28.98 -8.62 4.68
CA THR A 105 -29.49 -7.40 5.30
C THR A 105 -28.65 -6.99 6.50
N GLU A 106 -28.24 -7.95 7.33
CA GLU A 106 -27.40 -7.69 8.49
C GLU A 106 -25.98 -7.29 8.06
N LEU A 107 -25.41 -7.96 7.06
CA LEU A 107 -24.11 -7.61 6.47
C LEU A 107 -24.11 -6.16 5.96
N ALA A 108 -25.16 -5.76 5.25
CA ALA A 108 -25.31 -4.39 4.77
C ALA A 108 -25.41 -3.38 5.92
N ALA A 109 -26.11 -3.72 7.02
CA ALA A 109 -26.21 -2.86 8.21
C ALA A 109 -24.87 -2.72 8.93
N ILE A 110 -24.09 -3.80 9.04
CA ILE A 110 -22.73 -3.78 9.60
C ILE A 110 -21.85 -2.86 8.77
N ALA A 111 -21.80 -3.04 7.44
CA ALA A 111 -21.02 -2.21 6.55
C ALA A 111 -21.40 -0.72 6.66
N GLU A 112 -22.70 -0.42 6.70
CA GLU A 112 -23.18 0.96 6.84
C GLU A 112 -22.76 1.61 8.16
N SER A 113 -22.70 0.84 9.24
CA SER A 113 -22.20 1.35 10.53
C SER A 113 -20.73 1.76 10.43
N HIS A 114 -19.88 0.97 9.76
CA HIS A 114 -18.46 1.27 9.57
C HIS A 114 -18.23 2.42 8.58
N ILE A 115 -19.04 2.53 7.54
CA ILE A 115 -19.03 3.69 6.62
C ILE A 115 -19.29 4.98 7.39
N ARG A 116 -20.31 4.98 8.29
CA ARG A 116 -20.64 6.12 9.13
C ARG A 116 -19.51 6.48 10.09
N VAL A 117 -18.96 5.49 10.81
CA VAL A 117 -17.83 5.70 11.72
C VAL A 117 -16.62 6.28 10.97
N TYR A 118 -16.32 5.78 9.77
CA TYR A 118 -15.25 6.34 8.94
C TYR A 118 -15.50 7.81 8.61
N ALA A 119 -16.71 8.14 8.16
CA ALA A 119 -17.09 9.51 7.82
C ALA A 119 -16.96 10.47 9.03
N GLU A 120 -17.45 10.06 10.19
CA GLU A 120 -17.39 10.84 11.42
C GLU A 120 -15.95 11.05 11.93
N THR A 121 -15.09 10.03 11.78
CA THR A 121 -13.73 10.05 12.32
C THR A 121 -12.74 10.77 11.42
N TRP A 122 -12.75 10.48 10.12
CA TRP A 122 -11.73 10.97 9.18
C TRP A 122 -12.22 12.08 8.24
N LEU A 123 -13.54 12.31 8.19
CA LEU A 123 -14.15 13.32 7.32
C LEU A 123 -15.09 14.25 8.10
N PRO A 124 -14.73 14.75 9.32
CA PRO A 124 -15.65 15.49 10.18
C PRO A 124 -16.21 16.77 9.53
N ASP A 125 -15.44 17.38 8.61
CA ASP A 125 -15.81 18.63 7.95
C ASP A 125 -16.33 18.43 6.52
N MET A 126 -17.08 17.36 6.28
CA MET A 126 -17.57 17.02 4.92
C MET A 126 -18.37 18.17 4.27
N SER A 127 -19.19 18.87 5.05
CA SER A 127 -19.99 20.00 4.58
C SER A 127 -19.16 21.20 4.12
N SER A 128 -17.97 21.41 4.69
CA SER A 128 -17.07 22.51 4.33
C SER A 128 -16.22 22.21 3.09
N ARG A 129 -16.14 20.94 2.66
CA ARG A 129 -15.30 20.48 1.53
C ARG A 129 -15.96 20.64 0.15
N GLY A 130 -17.22 21.12 0.13
CA GLY A 130 -17.96 21.43 -1.09
C GLY A 130 -18.71 20.25 -1.71
N GLU A 131 -19.65 20.55 -2.59
CA GLU A 131 -20.59 19.58 -3.20
C GLU A 131 -19.91 18.47 -4.00
N ARG A 132 -18.80 18.78 -4.68
CA ARG A 132 -18.04 17.78 -5.43
C ARG A 132 -17.46 16.70 -4.53
N PHE A 133 -16.96 17.07 -3.35
CA PHE A 133 -16.42 16.11 -2.38
C PHE A 133 -17.54 15.22 -1.84
N ALA A 134 -18.67 15.82 -1.45
CA ALA A 134 -19.84 15.08 -0.97
C ALA A 134 -20.36 14.08 -2.01
N TYR A 135 -20.44 14.49 -3.29
CA TYR A 135 -20.82 13.61 -4.39
C TYR A 135 -19.85 12.42 -4.57
N LEU A 136 -18.54 12.67 -4.55
CA LEU A 136 -17.53 11.63 -4.70
C LEU A 136 -17.58 10.65 -3.53
N PHE A 137 -17.74 11.13 -2.31
CA PHE A 137 -17.89 10.26 -1.14
C PHE A 137 -19.16 9.43 -1.20
N ASP A 138 -20.30 10.01 -1.58
CA ASP A 138 -21.56 9.27 -1.72
C ASP A 138 -21.48 8.20 -2.81
N ARG A 139 -20.79 8.49 -3.92
CA ARG A 139 -20.48 7.48 -4.95
C ARG A 139 -19.64 6.34 -4.36
N SER A 140 -18.59 6.66 -3.60
CA SER A 140 -17.72 5.67 -2.97
C SER A 140 -18.43 4.83 -1.92
N ARG A 141 -19.41 5.39 -1.20
CA ARG A 141 -20.29 4.64 -0.31
C ARG A 141 -21.08 3.57 -1.06
N ARG A 142 -21.62 3.89 -2.23
CA ARG A 142 -22.34 2.91 -3.05
C ARG A 142 -21.41 1.81 -3.53
N GLU A 143 -20.26 2.18 -4.07
CA GLU A 143 -19.26 1.22 -4.56
C GLU A 143 -18.78 0.27 -3.45
N VAL A 144 -18.48 0.76 -2.24
CA VAL A 144 -18.02 -0.11 -1.15
C VAL A 144 -19.12 -1.04 -0.64
N ARG A 145 -20.39 -0.62 -0.65
CA ARG A 145 -21.52 -1.51 -0.32
C ARG A 145 -21.64 -2.68 -1.30
N GLU A 146 -21.48 -2.42 -2.60
CA GLU A 146 -21.47 -3.45 -3.62
C GLU A 146 -20.30 -4.42 -3.42
N ILE A 147 -19.09 -3.91 -3.15
CA ILE A 147 -17.91 -4.73 -2.85
C ILE A 147 -18.16 -5.62 -1.62
N VAL A 148 -18.71 -5.07 -0.53
CA VAL A 148 -19.04 -5.86 0.68
C VAL A 148 -20.07 -6.93 0.38
N ALA A 149 -21.09 -6.62 -0.42
CA ALA A 149 -22.11 -7.59 -0.81
C ALA A 149 -21.50 -8.73 -1.65
N ASP A 150 -20.59 -8.41 -2.57
CA ASP A 150 -19.90 -9.38 -3.41
C ASP A 150 -18.98 -10.29 -2.57
N VAL A 151 -18.18 -9.72 -1.67
CA VAL A 151 -17.35 -10.49 -0.71
C VAL A 151 -18.23 -11.37 0.17
N GLY A 152 -19.36 -10.88 0.65
CA GLY A 152 -20.31 -11.67 1.44
C GLY A 152 -20.92 -12.84 0.65
N ARG A 153 -21.24 -12.64 -0.62
CA ARG A 153 -21.72 -13.71 -1.50
C ARG A 153 -20.64 -14.76 -1.77
N GLU A 154 -19.43 -14.30 -2.06
CA GLU A 154 -18.27 -15.19 -2.25
C GLU A 154 -18.06 -16.08 -1.04
N LEU A 155 -17.96 -15.50 0.15
CA LEU A 155 -17.62 -16.22 1.38
C LEU A 155 -18.75 -17.14 1.87
N ARG A 156 -20.02 -16.83 1.59
CA ARG A 156 -21.14 -17.75 1.87
C ARG A 156 -21.14 -18.97 0.96
N ASN A 157 -20.60 -18.84 -0.25
CA ASN A 157 -20.53 -19.93 -1.24
C ASN A 157 -19.14 -20.58 -1.30
N SER A 158 -18.26 -20.27 -0.36
CA SER A 158 -16.89 -20.78 -0.28
C SER A 158 -16.69 -21.60 0.98
N ASP A 159 -15.94 -22.69 0.87
CA ASP A 159 -15.46 -23.45 2.03
C ASP A 159 -14.32 -22.71 2.77
N PHE A 160 -13.72 -21.71 2.16
CA PHE A 160 -12.78 -20.82 2.81
C PHE A 160 -13.48 -19.83 3.73
N GLN A 161 -13.02 -19.73 4.95
CA GLN A 161 -13.53 -18.77 5.93
C GLN A 161 -12.42 -17.82 6.37
N PRO A 162 -12.69 -16.52 6.50
CA PRO A 162 -11.71 -15.58 7.04
C PRO A 162 -11.29 -15.99 8.46
N VAL A 163 -9.99 -15.95 8.72
CA VAL A 163 -9.42 -16.23 10.06
C VAL A 163 -8.68 -15.03 10.62
N ASP A 164 -8.18 -14.13 9.76
CA ASP A 164 -7.54 -12.89 10.19
C ASP A 164 -7.70 -11.77 9.15
N THR A 165 -7.61 -10.53 9.63
CA THR A 165 -7.62 -9.31 8.82
C THR A 165 -6.52 -8.38 9.30
N GLU A 166 -5.85 -7.66 8.36
CA GLU A 166 -4.70 -6.80 8.68
C GLU A 166 -3.61 -7.57 9.45
N LEU A 167 -3.37 -8.83 9.05
CA LEU A 167 -2.37 -9.67 9.68
C LEU A 167 -0.98 -9.07 9.52
N SER A 168 -0.40 -8.60 10.62
CA SER A 168 0.91 -7.95 10.61
C SER A 168 2.06 -8.95 10.70
N PHE A 169 3.03 -8.85 9.81
CA PHE A 169 4.30 -9.56 9.90
C PHE A 169 5.45 -8.56 10.07
N MET A 170 5.75 -8.28 11.33
CA MET A 170 6.79 -7.34 11.75
C MET A 170 7.20 -7.63 13.19
N ARG A 171 8.29 -7.00 13.68
CA ARG A 171 8.67 -7.11 15.08
C ARG A 171 7.58 -6.55 16.00
N GLY A 172 7.10 -7.38 16.90
CA GLY A 172 5.98 -7.06 17.80
C GLY A 172 4.60 -7.13 17.14
N GLY A 173 4.51 -7.60 15.89
CA GLY A 173 3.27 -7.93 15.21
C GLY A 173 2.77 -9.34 15.51
N ALA A 174 1.71 -9.76 14.82
CA ALA A 174 1.12 -11.10 14.99
C ALA A 174 2.08 -12.20 14.49
N LEU A 175 2.83 -11.94 13.43
CA LEU A 175 3.88 -12.82 12.92
C LEU A 175 5.24 -12.11 12.93
N PRO A 176 6.36 -12.85 13.04
CA PRO A 176 7.69 -12.27 12.88
C PRO A 176 7.90 -11.77 11.44
N PRO A 177 8.81 -10.79 11.25
CA PRO A 177 9.21 -10.40 9.90
C PRO A 177 9.91 -11.53 9.18
N VAL A 178 9.84 -11.55 7.85
CA VAL A 178 10.61 -12.50 7.02
C VAL A 178 12.05 -11.98 6.90
N GLU A 179 13.01 -12.79 7.34
CA GLU A 179 14.42 -12.44 7.26
C GLU A 179 15.01 -12.89 5.91
N VAL A 180 15.60 -11.95 5.18
CA VAL A 180 16.33 -12.21 3.95
C VAL A 180 17.82 -12.08 4.22
N LEU A 181 18.54 -13.20 4.12
CA LEU A 181 19.97 -13.27 4.36
C LEU A 181 20.73 -12.80 3.10
N GLY A 182 21.51 -11.76 3.25
CA GLY A 182 22.34 -11.20 2.19
C GLY A 182 23.83 -11.30 2.51
N GLN A 183 24.66 -11.32 1.50
CA GLN A 183 26.13 -11.42 1.65
C GLN A 183 26.74 -10.24 2.42
N LYS A 184 26.13 -9.07 2.38
CA LYS A 184 26.64 -7.83 3.00
C LYS A 184 25.79 -7.36 4.20
N GLY A 185 24.77 -8.13 4.58
CA GLY A 185 23.87 -7.81 5.68
C GLY A 185 22.48 -8.40 5.43
N ASN A 186 21.73 -8.54 6.50
CA ASN A 186 20.37 -9.07 6.45
C ASN A 186 19.36 -7.94 6.29
N SER A 187 18.25 -8.26 5.64
CA SER A 187 17.09 -7.36 5.50
C SER A 187 15.86 -8.04 6.06
N LEU A 188 14.95 -7.26 6.63
CA LEU A 188 13.67 -7.75 7.11
C LEU A 188 12.56 -7.31 6.16
N ILE A 189 11.78 -8.25 5.65
CA ILE A 189 10.54 -7.96 4.94
C ILE A 189 9.42 -7.89 5.98
N THR A 190 8.71 -6.78 5.96
CA THR A 190 7.61 -6.46 6.89
C THR A 190 6.41 -5.98 6.11
N GLY A 191 5.21 -6.22 6.64
CA GLY A 191 3.98 -5.75 6.00
C GLY A 191 2.72 -6.17 6.74
N PHE A 192 1.61 -5.99 6.04
CA PHE A 192 0.29 -6.43 6.45
C PHE A 192 -0.33 -7.23 5.32
N VAL A 193 -1.13 -8.22 5.68
CA VAL A 193 -1.99 -8.98 4.79
C VAL A 193 -3.42 -8.54 5.06
N ASP A 194 -4.12 -8.03 4.05
CA ASP A 194 -5.47 -7.48 4.23
C ASP A 194 -6.46 -8.50 4.79
N ARG A 195 -6.42 -9.75 4.29
CA ARG A 195 -7.26 -10.85 4.79
C ARG A 195 -6.56 -12.20 4.55
N VAL A 196 -6.67 -13.07 5.53
CA VAL A 196 -6.28 -14.48 5.42
C VAL A 196 -7.52 -15.36 5.60
N ASP A 197 -7.76 -16.25 4.65
CA ASP A 197 -8.82 -17.23 4.74
C ASP A 197 -8.24 -18.63 4.90
N LEU A 198 -8.94 -19.49 5.64
CA LEU A 198 -8.60 -20.87 5.91
C LEU A 198 -9.69 -21.81 5.40
N LEU A 199 -9.26 -22.86 4.72
CA LEU A 199 -10.05 -24.07 4.49
C LEU A 199 -9.43 -25.22 5.27
N ASP A 200 -10.12 -25.72 6.28
CA ASP A 200 -9.73 -26.91 7.02
C ASP A 200 -10.39 -28.15 6.40
N ALA A 201 -9.60 -28.97 5.71
CA ALA A 201 -10.02 -30.23 5.13
C ALA A 201 -9.83 -31.43 6.08
N GLY A 202 -9.51 -31.20 7.35
CA GLY A 202 -9.32 -32.22 8.38
C GLY A 202 -7.94 -32.90 8.32
N ASN A 203 -7.45 -33.26 7.15
CA ASN A 203 -6.11 -33.82 6.92
C ASN A 203 -5.11 -32.82 6.36
N ALA A 204 -5.57 -31.66 5.91
CA ALA A 204 -4.78 -30.57 5.36
C ALA A 204 -5.47 -29.21 5.61
N ALA A 205 -4.69 -28.19 5.85
CA ALA A 205 -5.15 -26.82 5.94
C ALA A 205 -4.68 -26.03 4.70
N TYR A 206 -5.60 -25.33 4.06
CA TYR A 206 -5.31 -24.49 2.91
C TYR A 206 -5.52 -23.03 3.29
N TYR A 207 -4.54 -22.19 3.00
CA TYR A 207 -4.62 -20.76 3.25
C TYR A 207 -4.76 -20.00 1.96
N ARG A 208 -5.59 -18.96 1.98
CA ARG A 208 -5.73 -17.99 0.89
C ARG A 208 -5.38 -16.61 1.43
N VAL A 209 -4.40 -15.98 0.82
CA VAL A 209 -3.98 -14.60 1.11
C VAL A 209 -4.69 -13.67 0.14
N ILE A 210 -5.39 -12.68 0.67
CA ILE A 210 -6.16 -11.71 -0.08
C ILE A 210 -5.58 -10.32 0.13
N ASP A 211 -5.36 -9.60 -0.96
CA ASP A 211 -4.97 -8.20 -0.99
C ASP A 211 -6.00 -7.43 -1.82
N TYR A 212 -6.66 -6.45 -1.20
CA TYR A 212 -7.71 -5.67 -1.85
C TYR A 212 -7.12 -4.57 -2.73
N LYS A 213 -7.50 -4.54 -3.99
CA LYS A 213 -7.06 -3.52 -4.94
C LYS A 213 -8.25 -2.78 -5.55
N THR A 214 -8.29 -1.47 -5.31
CA THR A 214 -9.34 -0.60 -5.85
C THR A 214 -9.03 -0.09 -7.26
N GLY A 215 -7.83 -0.37 -7.78
CA GLY A 215 -7.40 -0.02 -9.13
C GLY A 215 -7.24 -1.25 -10.02
N ARG A 216 -7.24 -1.02 -11.35
CA ARG A 216 -6.89 -2.08 -12.30
C ARG A 216 -5.40 -2.37 -12.20
N LYS A 217 -5.04 -3.60 -11.86
CA LYS A 217 -3.66 -4.09 -11.84
C LYS A 217 -3.57 -5.27 -12.81
N GLU A 218 -2.63 -5.20 -13.73
CA GLU A 218 -2.31 -6.31 -14.62
C GLU A 218 -1.08 -7.03 -14.06
N PHE A 219 -1.09 -8.36 -14.16
CA PHE A 219 0.03 -9.19 -13.79
C PHE A 219 0.95 -9.31 -15.01
N ASP A 220 2.13 -8.70 -14.94
CA ASP A 220 3.14 -8.78 -15.98
C ASP A 220 4.37 -9.53 -15.48
N TYR A 221 4.60 -10.73 -16.04
CA TYR A 221 5.73 -11.58 -15.68
C TYR A 221 7.08 -10.94 -15.99
N ALA A 222 7.18 -10.10 -17.03
CA ALA A 222 8.42 -9.42 -17.36
C ALA A 222 8.79 -8.41 -16.27
N SER A 223 7.83 -7.59 -15.84
CA SER A 223 8.02 -6.64 -14.74
C SER A 223 8.39 -7.35 -13.43
N ILE A 224 7.79 -8.52 -13.14
CA ILE A 224 8.15 -9.32 -11.96
C ILE A 224 9.60 -9.77 -12.00
N LEU A 225 10.10 -10.23 -13.16
CA LEU A 225 11.50 -10.62 -13.33
C LEU A 225 12.47 -9.44 -13.17
N GLU A 226 12.02 -8.23 -13.44
CA GLU A 226 12.76 -6.98 -13.21
C GLU A 226 12.65 -6.47 -11.77
N GLY A 227 11.87 -7.13 -10.91
CA GLY A 227 11.70 -6.81 -9.49
C GLY A 227 10.57 -5.82 -9.21
N GLU A 228 9.59 -5.71 -10.11
CA GLU A 228 8.39 -4.90 -9.93
C GLU A 228 7.15 -5.78 -9.69
N GLY A 229 6.16 -5.27 -8.97
CA GLY A 229 4.92 -6.00 -8.70
C GLY A 229 5.08 -7.21 -7.77
N LEU A 230 6.09 -7.21 -6.90
CA LEU A 230 6.47 -8.35 -6.04
C LEU A 230 5.48 -8.65 -4.91
N GLN A 231 4.48 -7.81 -4.68
CA GLN A 231 3.57 -7.90 -3.54
C GLN A 231 2.93 -9.28 -3.35
N MET A 232 2.58 -9.97 -4.45
CA MET A 232 1.96 -11.30 -4.41
C MET A 232 2.96 -12.46 -4.27
N LEU A 233 4.28 -12.16 -4.31
CA LEU A 233 5.36 -13.15 -4.22
C LEU A 233 6.10 -13.10 -2.88
N ILE A 234 5.89 -12.06 -2.10
CA ILE A 234 6.46 -11.82 -0.78
C ILE A 234 5.49 -12.22 0.30
#